data_2ea2d732eb4f7e9a695a46456c122f64
#
_entry.id   2ea2d732eb4f7e9a695a46456c122f64
#
_cell.length_a   1.000
_cell.length_b   1.000
_cell.length_c   1.000
_cell.angle_alpha   90.00
_cell.angle_beta   90.00
_cell.angle_gamma   90.00
#
_symmetry.space_group_name_H-M   'P 1'
#
loop_
_entity.id
_entity.type
_entity.pdbx_description
1 polymer ?
#
loop_
_entity_poly.entity_id
_entity_poly.type
_entity_poly.pdbx_seq_one_letter_code
_entity_poly.pdbx_strand_id
1 'polypeptide(L)'
;RPGVMDKLGLGYDVLKEINPRIIYAAVSGFGCYGPYHLRPGYDILAQAMGGMMSITGSKGGEPTRAGSALGDILGGLHVTIGILAAVNARTITGKGQRVDVSLMDSMIAATENTALKYIETGNIPAPMGNRYAAVSPYDSFTCKGGKVIIAAGNQKLYEKLCNEVLERPDMITCLLYTSPSPRD
;
A
#
# COMPACT_ATOMS: atom_id res chain seq x y z
N ARG A 1 20.91 8.26 -3.78
CA ARG A 1 21.04 8.00 -2.33
C ARG A 1 21.04 9.32 -1.58
N PRO A 2 20.49 9.37 -0.35
CA PRO A 2 20.61 10.53 0.53
C PRO A 2 22.07 10.97 0.69
N GLY A 3 22.29 12.28 0.83
CA GLY A 3 23.62 12.87 0.98
C GLY A 3 24.44 13.04 -0.31
N VAL A 4 23.99 12.50 -1.45
CA VAL A 4 24.72 12.70 -2.73
C VAL A 4 24.61 14.12 -3.19
N MET A 5 23.42 14.72 -3.16
CA MET A 5 23.22 16.11 -3.58
C MET A 5 23.96 17.09 -2.63
N ASP A 6 24.03 16.77 -1.34
CA ASP A 6 24.77 17.56 -0.37
C ASP A 6 26.28 17.59 -0.71
N LYS A 7 26.86 16.43 -1.05
CA LYS A 7 28.26 16.33 -1.51
C LYS A 7 28.55 17.09 -2.80
N LEU A 8 27.55 17.28 -3.63
CA LEU A 8 27.65 18.06 -4.88
C LEU A 8 27.40 19.56 -4.67
N GLY A 9 27.14 20.00 -3.43
CA GLY A 9 26.79 21.41 -3.13
C GLY A 9 25.37 21.78 -3.59
N LEU A 10 24.51 20.78 -3.87
CA LEU A 10 23.14 20.95 -4.35
C LEU A 10 22.11 20.45 -3.33
N GLY A 11 22.49 20.36 -2.06
CA GLY A 11 21.58 20.00 -0.98
C GLY A 11 20.53 21.08 -0.71
N TYR A 12 19.43 20.68 -0.05
CA TYR A 12 18.32 21.60 0.24
C TYR A 12 18.76 22.85 1.00
N ASP A 13 19.65 22.70 1.97
CA ASP A 13 20.10 23.83 2.80
C ASP A 13 20.85 24.88 1.99
N VAL A 14 21.62 24.48 0.99
CA VAL A 14 22.31 25.40 0.07
C VAL A 14 21.30 26.06 -0.89
N LEU A 15 20.43 25.24 -1.49
CA LEU A 15 19.52 25.74 -2.51
C LEU A 15 18.43 26.66 -1.94
N LYS A 16 17.99 26.47 -0.69
CA LYS A 16 17.00 27.34 -0.05
C LYS A 16 17.54 28.74 0.24
N GLU A 17 18.88 28.89 0.47
CA GLU A 17 19.52 30.19 0.63
C GLU A 17 19.56 30.96 -0.70
N ILE A 18 19.75 30.24 -1.82
CA ILE A 18 19.74 30.82 -3.16
C ILE A 18 18.33 31.19 -3.59
N ASN A 19 17.39 30.31 -3.32
CA ASN A 19 15.97 30.50 -3.64
C ASN A 19 15.08 30.00 -2.51
N PRO A 20 14.63 30.88 -1.62
CA PRO A 20 13.74 30.52 -0.50
C PRO A 20 12.37 29.94 -0.93
N ARG A 21 12.05 30.01 -2.21
CA ARG A 21 10.81 29.46 -2.77
C ARG A 21 11.00 28.08 -3.40
N ILE A 22 12.21 27.50 -3.35
CA ILE A 22 12.47 26.19 -3.95
C ILE A 22 11.68 25.08 -3.25
N ILE A 23 11.13 24.20 -4.05
CA ILE A 23 10.57 22.92 -3.57
C ILE A 23 11.59 21.84 -3.92
N TYR A 24 12.18 21.27 -2.90
CA TYR A 24 13.21 20.25 -3.02
C TYR A 24 12.63 18.88 -2.70
N ALA A 25 12.38 18.06 -3.73
CA ALA A 25 11.77 16.76 -3.56
C ALA A 25 12.79 15.62 -3.76
N ALA A 26 12.75 14.64 -2.89
CA ALA A 26 13.60 13.44 -2.94
C ALA A 26 12.80 12.17 -2.69
N VAL A 27 13.10 11.12 -3.44
CA VAL A 27 12.61 9.76 -3.21
C VAL A 27 13.82 8.86 -2.98
N SER A 28 13.79 8.06 -1.93
CA SER A 28 14.84 7.08 -1.65
C SER A 28 14.26 5.84 -0.97
N GLY A 29 15.03 4.77 -0.87
CA GLY A 29 14.56 3.50 -0.30
C GLY A 29 13.99 3.64 1.11
N PHE A 30 14.65 4.45 1.95
CA PHE A 30 14.35 4.58 3.39
C PHE A 30 14.17 6.02 3.87
N GLY A 31 14.02 6.99 2.96
CA GLY A 31 13.98 8.40 3.31
C GLY A 31 15.38 9.00 3.55
N CYS A 32 15.42 10.29 3.83
CA CYS A 32 16.66 11.02 4.04
C CYS A 32 17.10 11.10 5.52
N TYR A 33 16.36 10.48 6.43
CA TYR A 33 16.65 10.39 7.86
C TYR A 33 16.30 9.00 8.40
N GLY A 34 16.57 8.75 9.67
CA GLY A 34 16.32 7.45 10.30
C GLY A 34 17.51 6.47 10.16
N PRO A 35 17.42 5.29 10.78
CA PRO A 35 18.55 4.37 10.93
C PRO A 35 19.04 3.78 9.61
N TYR A 36 18.20 3.71 8.59
CA TYR A 36 18.52 3.11 7.29
C TYR A 36 18.74 4.12 6.16
N HIS A 37 18.74 5.41 6.44
CA HIS A 37 18.79 6.48 5.41
C HIS A 37 19.99 6.36 4.46
N LEU A 38 21.13 5.84 4.90
CA LEU A 38 22.32 5.63 4.06
C LEU A 38 22.32 4.31 3.28
N ARG A 39 21.39 3.40 3.58
CA ARG A 39 21.32 2.10 2.90
C ARG A 39 20.76 2.25 1.50
N PRO A 40 21.25 1.47 0.53
CA PRO A 40 20.59 1.34 -0.76
C PRO A 40 19.22 0.68 -0.53
N GLY A 41 18.19 1.18 -1.20
CA GLY A 41 16.86 0.61 -1.21
C GLY A 41 16.37 0.50 -2.65
N TYR A 42 15.94 -0.70 -3.04
CA TYR A 42 15.24 -0.98 -4.28
C TYR A 42 13.82 -1.40 -3.96
N ASP A 43 12.96 -1.39 -4.96
CA ASP A 43 11.56 -1.81 -4.86
C ASP A 43 11.36 -3.09 -4.05
N ILE A 44 12.13 -4.14 -4.35
CA ILE A 44 12.00 -5.42 -3.65
C ILE A 44 12.28 -5.31 -2.14
N LEU A 45 13.24 -4.47 -1.74
CA LEU A 45 13.53 -4.23 -0.32
C LEU A 45 12.39 -3.46 0.35
N ALA A 46 11.82 -2.48 -0.35
CA ALA A 46 10.66 -1.74 0.13
C ALA A 46 9.44 -2.66 0.30
N GLN A 47 9.16 -3.53 -0.67
CA GLN A 47 8.08 -4.51 -0.56
C GLN A 47 8.29 -5.52 0.56
N ALA A 48 9.53 -6.00 0.75
CA ALA A 48 9.85 -6.95 1.81
C ALA A 48 9.74 -6.32 3.20
N MET A 49 10.43 -5.19 3.42
CA MET A 49 10.51 -4.53 4.72
C MET A 49 9.24 -3.75 5.07
N GLY A 50 8.51 -3.27 4.06
CA GLY A 50 7.22 -2.60 4.23
C GLY A 50 6.05 -3.57 4.43
N GLY A 51 6.29 -4.90 4.44
CA GLY A 51 5.28 -5.91 4.75
C GLY A 51 4.43 -6.37 3.56
N MET A 52 4.53 -5.75 2.38
CA MET A 52 3.73 -6.14 1.21
C MET A 52 3.98 -7.59 0.80
N MET A 53 5.24 -8.06 0.84
CA MET A 53 5.56 -9.44 0.48
C MET A 53 4.95 -10.46 1.45
N SER A 54 4.84 -10.12 2.74
CA SER A 54 4.28 -11.03 3.74
C SER A 54 2.80 -11.34 3.52
N ILE A 55 2.08 -10.49 2.81
CA ILE A 55 0.64 -10.63 2.52
C ILE A 55 0.35 -11.03 1.07
N THR A 56 1.37 -11.08 0.22
CA THR A 56 1.24 -11.38 -1.22
C THR A 56 1.71 -12.80 -1.50
N GLY A 57 0.90 -13.58 -2.23
CA GLY A 57 1.20 -14.96 -2.60
C GLY A 57 -0.01 -15.88 -2.46
N SER A 58 0.16 -17.12 -2.86
CA SER A 58 -0.86 -18.16 -2.69
C SER A 58 -1.06 -18.49 -1.21
N LYS A 59 -2.27 -18.89 -0.82
CA LYS A 59 -2.55 -19.32 0.56
C LYS A 59 -1.63 -20.47 0.97
N GLY A 60 -0.88 -20.26 2.05
CA GLY A 60 0.12 -21.24 2.55
C GLY A 60 1.39 -21.33 1.71
N GLY A 61 1.56 -20.44 0.71
CA GLY A 61 2.78 -20.32 -0.09
C GLY A 61 3.79 -19.36 0.54
N GLU A 62 4.94 -19.25 -0.12
CA GLU A 62 6.00 -18.33 0.27
C GLU A 62 5.58 -16.86 0.03
N PRO A 63 6.02 -15.93 0.89
CA PRO A 63 5.89 -14.50 0.66
C PRO A 63 6.44 -14.11 -0.71
N THR A 64 5.64 -13.42 -1.50
CA THR A 64 5.96 -13.17 -2.90
C THR A 64 5.90 -11.68 -3.22
N ARG A 65 6.88 -11.19 -3.96
CA ARG A 65 6.87 -9.83 -4.49
C ARG A 65 5.70 -9.63 -5.47
N ALA A 66 5.02 -8.50 -5.41
CA ALA A 66 4.10 -8.10 -6.48
C ALA A 66 4.86 -7.99 -7.82
N GLY A 67 4.20 -8.36 -8.91
CA GLY A 67 4.82 -8.39 -10.24
C GLY A 67 5.38 -7.04 -10.69
N SER A 68 4.66 -5.96 -10.39
CA SER A 68 5.10 -4.58 -10.64
C SER A 68 6.01 -4.07 -9.53
N ALA A 69 6.83 -3.06 -9.85
CA ALA A 69 7.64 -2.31 -8.88
C ALA A 69 6.75 -1.33 -8.09
N LEU A 70 5.90 -1.89 -7.21
CA LEU A 70 4.89 -1.11 -6.47
C LEU A 70 5.51 -0.05 -5.56
N GLY A 71 6.67 -0.33 -4.95
CA GLY A 71 7.38 0.63 -4.13
C GLY A 71 7.79 1.87 -4.93
N ASP A 72 8.36 1.65 -6.11
CA ASP A 72 8.77 2.74 -7.00
C ASP A 72 7.56 3.55 -7.50
N ILE A 73 6.49 2.85 -7.92
CA ILE A 73 5.26 3.49 -8.40
C ILE A 73 4.64 4.35 -7.30
N LEU A 74 4.44 3.80 -6.11
CA LEU A 74 3.81 4.50 -5.00
C LEU A 74 4.71 5.60 -4.44
N GLY A 75 6.02 5.39 -4.38
CA GLY A 75 6.97 6.44 -4.05
C GLY A 75 6.89 7.62 -5.01
N GLY A 76 6.79 7.34 -6.31
CA GLY A 76 6.57 8.36 -7.34
C GLY A 76 5.24 9.12 -7.19
N LEU A 77 4.16 8.41 -6.86
CA LEU A 77 2.87 9.03 -6.59
C LEU A 77 2.89 9.89 -5.32
N HIS A 78 3.45 9.37 -4.22
CA HIS A 78 3.54 10.11 -2.96
C HIS A 78 4.39 11.37 -3.09
N VAL A 79 5.53 11.30 -3.81
CA VAL A 79 6.34 12.51 -4.01
C VAL A 79 5.62 13.54 -4.88
N THR A 80 4.86 13.09 -5.87
CA THR A 80 4.03 13.99 -6.69
C THR A 80 2.97 14.69 -5.85
N ILE A 81 2.26 13.96 -4.98
CA ILE A 81 1.29 14.53 -4.04
C ILE A 81 2.00 15.53 -3.11
N GLY A 82 3.16 15.16 -2.56
CA GLY A 82 3.95 16.02 -1.70
C GLY A 82 4.40 17.31 -2.39
N ILE A 83 4.82 17.24 -3.66
CA ILE A 83 5.17 18.41 -4.46
C ILE A 83 3.96 19.31 -4.67
N LEU A 84 2.81 18.77 -5.03
CA LEU A 84 1.57 19.53 -5.24
C LEU A 84 1.11 20.22 -3.94
N ALA A 85 1.20 19.52 -2.80
CA ALA A 85 0.93 20.10 -1.49
C ALA A 85 1.89 21.23 -1.16
N ALA A 86 3.19 21.05 -1.46
CA ALA A 86 4.21 22.08 -1.26
C ALA A 86 4.00 23.30 -2.19
N VAL A 87 3.56 23.09 -3.43
CA VAL A 87 3.18 24.18 -4.35
C VAL A 87 2.01 24.98 -3.77
N ASN A 88 0.96 24.29 -3.30
CA ASN A 88 -0.17 24.96 -2.67
C ASN A 88 0.24 25.74 -1.41
N ALA A 89 1.00 25.11 -0.50
CA ALA A 89 1.52 25.78 0.70
C ALA A 89 2.36 27.02 0.37
N ARG A 90 3.19 26.96 -0.70
CA ARG A 90 3.99 28.08 -1.17
C ARG A 90 3.17 29.29 -1.63
N THR A 91 1.95 29.08 -2.13
CA THR A 91 1.06 30.20 -2.52
C THR A 91 0.62 31.01 -1.29
N ILE A 92 0.51 30.35 -0.13
CA ILE A 92 0.08 30.97 1.13
C ILE A 92 1.27 31.53 1.89
N THR A 93 2.35 30.75 2.01
CA THR A 93 3.49 31.06 2.86
C THR A 93 4.57 31.92 2.16
N GLY A 94 4.58 31.95 0.84
CA GLY A 94 5.65 32.52 0.02
C GLY A 94 6.93 31.69 0.00
N LYS A 95 7.04 30.62 0.78
CA LYS A 95 8.25 29.81 0.97
C LYS A 95 8.12 28.43 0.33
N GLY A 96 9.23 27.91 -0.19
CA GLY A 96 9.36 26.53 -0.58
C GLY A 96 9.61 25.62 0.63
N GLN A 97 9.73 24.32 0.36
CA GLN A 97 10.02 23.34 1.40
C GLN A 97 10.67 22.07 0.83
N ARG A 98 11.20 21.25 1.71
CA ARG A 98 11.65 19.90 1.39
C ARG A 98 10.47 18.92 1.42
N VAL A 99 10.43 18.02 0.44
CA VAL A 99 9.54 16.86 0.36
C VAL A 99 10.44 15.63 0.32
N ASP A 100 10.30 14.76 1.31
CA ASP A 100 11.09 13.53 1.44
C ASP A 100 10.15 12.33 1.48
N VAL A 101 10.37 11.36 0.60
CA VAL A 101 9.53 10.17 0.46
C VAL A 101 10.40 8.92 0.51
N SER A 102 10.00 7.98 1.35
CA SER A 102 10.58 6.66 1.46
C SER A 102 9.75 5.64 0.67
N LEU A 103 10.41 4.78 -0.11
CA LEU A 103 9.75 3.66 -0.78
C LEU A 103 9.17 2.69 0.26
N MET A 104 9.88 2.45 1.36
CA MET A 104 9.42 1.58 2.45
C MET A 104 8.15 2.12 3.10
N ASP A 105 8.10 3.42 3.44
CA ASP A 105 6.91 4.03 4.04
C ASP A 105 5.73 4.01 3.07
N SER A 106 6.00 4.19 1.78
CA SER A 106 5.00 4.06 0.73
C SER A 106 4.41 2.65 0.67
N MET A 107 5.23 1.61 0.90
CA MET A 107 4.76 0.24 0.97
C MET A 107 3.96 -0.03 2.26
N ILE A 108 4.40 0.49 3.41
CA ILE A 108 3.64 0.39 4.67
C ILE A 108 2.24 1.02 4.50
N ALA A 109 2.18 2.22 3.91
CA ALA A 109 0.90 2.87 3.62
C ALA A 109 0.00 2.01 2.71
N ALA A 110 0.57 1.28 1.76
CA ALA A 110 -0.15 0.40 0.85
C ALA A 110 -0.64 -0.91 1.48
N THR A 111 -0.15 -1.31 2.67
CA THR A 111 -0.67 -2.48 3.38
C THR A 111 -2.03 -2.23 4.04
N GLU A 112 -2.49 -0.97 4.04
CA GLU A 112 -3.86 -0.59 4.40
C GLU A 112 -4.24 -1.07 5.83
N ASN A 113 -5.41 -1.70 5.95
CA ASN A 113 -5.93 -2.25 7.20
C ASN A 113 -5.12 -3.46 7.73
N THR A 114 -4.30 -4.09 6.89
CA THR A 114 -3.49 -5.23 7.29
C THR A 114 -2.42 -4.84 8.30
N ALA A 115 -1.77 -3.68 8.13
CA ALA A 115 -0.82 -3.14 9.11
C ALA A 115 -1.53 -2.80 10.42
N LEU A 116 -2.72 -2.19 10.38
CA LEU A 116 -3.51 -1.87 11.57
C LEU A 116 -3.89 -3.15 12.33
N LYS A 117 -4.34 -4.18 11.63
CA LYS A 117 -4.66 -5.47 12.24
C LYS A 117 -3.46 -6.08 12.96
N TYR A 118 -2.26 -6.00 12.38
CA TYR A 118 -1.04 -6.46 13.05
C TYR A 118 -0.77 -5.65 14.32
N ILE A 119 -0.89 -4.33 14.26
CA ILE A 119 -0.68 -3.43 15.41
C ILE A 119 -1.65 -3.75 16.55
N GLU A 120 -2.92 -4.01 16.23
CA GLU A 120 -3.97 -4.29 17.23
C GLU A 120 -3.86 -5.69 17.82
N THR A 121 -3.52 -6.70 17.00
CA THR A 121 -3.63 -8.11 17.43
C THR A 121 -2.29 -8.80 17.67
N GLY A 122 -1.18 -8.24 17.19
CA GLY A 122 0.14 -8.88 17.17
C GLY A 122 0.25 -10.05 16.18
N ASN A 123 -0.83 -10.40 15.47
CA ASN A 123 -0.84 -11.51 14.52
C ASN A 123 -0.23 -11.08 13.20
N ILE A 124 0.84 -11.76 12.79
CA ILE A 124 1.49 -11.51 11.50
C ILE A 124 0.57 -12.01 10.38
N PRO A 125 0.13 -11.12 9.47
CA PRO A 125 -0.69 -11.52 8.34
C PRO A 125 0.08 -12.43 7.38
N ALA A 126 -0.63 -13.40 6.78
CA ALA A 126 -0.07 -14.34 5.81
C ALA A 126 -0.73 -14.18 4.44
N PRO A 127 -0.08 -14.65 3.36
CA PRO A 127 -0.67 -14.67 2.03
C PRO A 127 -1.98 -15.46 2.00
N MET A 128 -3.00 -14.89 1.40
CA MET A 128 -4.34 -15.49 1.29
C MET A 128 -4.77 -15.79 -0.15
N GLY A 129 -3.88 -15.65 -1.11
CA GLY A 129 -4.21 -15.74 -2.54
C GLY A 129 -5.05 -14.55 -2.98
N ASN A 130 -6.13 -14.83 -3.70
CA ASN A 130 -7.04 -13.80 -4.20
C ASN A 130 -8.19 -13.50 -3.22
N ARG A 131 -8.26 -14.21 -2.10
CA ARG A 131 -9.31 -14.04 -1.11
C ARG A 131 -9.15 -12.71 -0.37
N TYR A 132 -10.24 -11.95 -0.30
CA TYR A 132 -10.30 -10.80 0.60
C TYR A 132 -10.70 -11.23 2.01
N ALA A 133 -9.90 -10.83 3.00
CA ALA A 133 -10.03 -11.37 4.35
C ALA A 133 -11.32 -10.96 5.08
N ALA A 134 -11.89 -9.80 4.74
CA ALA A 134 -13.00 -9.21 5.47
C ALA A 134 -14.39 -9.58 4.94
N VAL A 135 -14.47 -10.13 3.72
CA VAL A 135 -15.77 -10.38 3.05
C VAL A 135 -15.73 -11.70 2.31
N SER A 136 -16.84 -12.44 2.32
CA SER A 136 -17.02 -13.70 1.57
C SER A 136 -18.44 -13.75 0.98
N PRO A 137 -18.61 -14.20 -0.28
CA PRO A 137 -17.57 -14.62 -1.22
C PRO A 137 -16.90 -13.44 -1.93
N TYR A 138 -15.59 -13.36 -1.78
CA TYR A 138 -14.75 -12.38 -2.47
C TYR A 138 -13.42 -13.06 -2.80
N ASP A 139 -13.35 -13.73 -3.94
CA ASP A 139 -12.22 -14.59 -4.33
C ASP A 139 -12.29 -14.96 -5.82
N SER A 140 -11.30 -15.73 -6.27
CA SER A 140 -11.32 -16.41 -7.56
C SER A 140 -11.74 -17.87 -7.39
N PHE A 141 -12.74 -18.29 -8.15
CA PHE A 141 -13.31 -19.64 -8.11
C PHE A 141 -13.03 -20.38 -9.41
N THR A 142 -12.69 -21.66 -9.30
CA THR A 142 -12.52 -22.53 -10.48
C THR A 142 -13.89 -23.01 -10.95
N CYS A 143 -14.15 -22.88 -12.24
CA CYS A 143 -15.35 -23.35 -12.89
C CYS A 143 -15.01 -24.20 -14.13
N LYS A 144 -16.02 -24.80 -14.77
CA LYS A 144 -15.83 -25.75 -15.90
C LYS A 144 -15.04 -25.20 -17.07
N GLY A 145 -15.04 -23.89 -17.31
CA GLY A 145 -14.34 -23.24 -18.44
C GLY A 145 -13.13 -22.40 -18.05
N GLY A 146 -12.72 -22.42 -16.76
CA GLY A 146 -11.61 -21.58 -16.29
C GLY A 146 -11.78 -21.07 -14.88
N LYS A 147 -11.56 -19.77 -14.67
CA LYS A 147 -11.75 -19.11 -13.38
C LYS A 147 -12.72 -17.94 -13.49
N VAL A 148 -13.51 -17.74 -12.46
CA VAL A 148 -14.41 -16.60 -12.30
C VAL A 148 -14.04 -15.83 -11.03
N ILE A 149 -14.12 -14.51 -11.07
CA ILE A 149 -14.01 -13.66 -9.89
C ILE A 149 -15.43 -13.38 -9.38
N ILE A 150 -15.65 -13.67 -8.11
CA ILE A 150 -16.88 -13.29 -7.40
C ILE A 150 -16.50 -12.28 -6.32
N ALA A 151 -17.15 -11.13 -6.33
CA ALA A 151 -16.93 -10.02 -5.41
C ALA A 151 -18.27 -9.53 -4.83
N ALA A 152 -18.93 -10.38 -4.04
CA ALA A 152 -20.19 -10.05 -3.38
C ALA A 152 -19.91 -9.31 -2.06
N GLY A 153 -19.55 -8.04 -2.15
CA GLY A 153 -19.07 -7.22 -1.05
C GLY A 153 -20.14 -6.73 -0.06
N ASN A 154 -21.42 -7.04 -0.28
CA ASN A 154 -22.51 -6.69 0.62
C ASN A 154 -23.67 -7.67 0.47
N GLN A 155 -24.63 -7.62 1.41
CA GLN A 155 -25.79 -8.52 1.46
C GLN A 155 -26.60 -8.53 0.16
N LYS A 156 -26.88 -7.37 -0.42
CA LYS A 156 -27.67 -7.25 -1.66
C LYS A 156 -26.98 -7.95 -2.85
N LEU A 157 -25.69 -7.82 -2.98
CA LEU A 157 -24.91 -8.50 -4.03
C LEU A 157 -24.86 -10.02 -3.78
N TYR A 158 -24.78 -10.41 -2.52
CA TYR A 158 -24.83 -11.82 -2.16
C TYR A 158 -26.19 -12.48 -2.48
N GLU A 159 -27.28 -11.78 -2.16
CA GLU A 159 -28.63 -12.24 -2.52
C GLU A 159 -28.82 -12.37 -4.04
N LYS A 160 -28.31 -11.41 -4.80
CA LYS A 160 -28.29 -11.51 -6.26
C LYS A 160 -27.47 -12.69 -6.77
N LEU A 161 -26.30 -12.89 -6.21
CA LEU A 161 -25.47 -14.05 -6.55
C LEU A 161 -26.22 -15.36 -6.32
N CYS A 162 -26.87 -15.52 -5.16
CA CYS A 162 -27.62 -16.72 -4.82
C CYS A 162 -28.84 -16.93 -5.73
N ASN A 163 -29.62 -15.88 -5.98
CA ASN A 163 -30.86 -15.97 -6.75
C ASN A 163 -30.63 -16.08 -8.25
N GLU A 164 -29.75 -15.23 -8.80
CA GLU A 164 -29.66 -15.02 -10.25
C GLU A 164 -28.52 -15.83 -10.90
N VAL A 165 -27.48 -16.18 -10.14
CA VAL A 165 -26.29 -16.85 -10.70
C VAL A 165 -26.20 -18.29 -10.25
N LEU A 166 -26.38 -18.54 -8.95
CA LEU A 166 -26.28 -19.88 -8.39
C LEU A 166 -27.61 -20.64 -8.44
N GLU A 167 -28.72 -19.94 -8.64
CA GLU A 167 -30.10 -20.49 -8.56
C GLU A 167 -30.34 -21.25 -7.23
N ARG A 168 -29.75 -20.74 -6.15
CA ARG A 168 -29.77 -21.34 -4.82
C ARG A 168 -30.21 -20.31 -3.76
N PRO A 169 -31.50 -19.89 -3.76
CA PRO A 169 -32.05 -18.95 -2.79
C PRO A 169 -31.96 -19.45 -1.34
N ASP A 170 -31.86 -20.77 -1.14
CA ASP A 170 -31.66 -21.37 0.17
C ASP A 170 -30.33 -20.95 0.84
N MET A 171 -29.33 -20.54 0.06
CA MET A 171 -28.05 -20.09 0.58
C MET A 171 -28.10 -18.67 1.17
N ILE A 172 -29.14 -17.90 0.93
CA ILE A 172 -29.25 -16.51 1.43
C ILE A 172 -29.29 -16.46 2.97
N THR A 173 -29.83 -17.51 3.61
CA THR A 173 -29.92 -17.62 5.07
C THR A 173 -28.59 -17.97 5.73
N CYS A 174 -27.61 -18.39 4.96
CA CYS A 174 -26.25 -18.63 5.42
C CYS A 174 -25.54 -17.29 5.60
N LEU A 175 -25.55 -16.76 6.81
CA LEU A 175 -24.83 -15.52 7.16
C LEU A 175 -23.34 -15.64 6.84
N LEU A 176 -22.89 -14.94 5.80
CA LEU A 176 -21.53 -15.00 5.29
C LEU A 176 -20.60 -13.93 5.85
N TYR A 177 -21.00 -13.25 6.88
CA TYR A 177 -20.09 -12.45 7.69
C TYR A 177 -19.35 -13.39 8.65
N THR A 178 -18.31 -14.03 8.15
CA THR A 178 -17.47 -14.93 8.94
C THR A 178 -16.27 -14.25 9.56
N SER A 179 -16.31 -12.96 9.74
CA SER A 179 -15.39 -12.31 10.64
C SER A 179 -16.19 -11.85 11.84
N PRO A 180 -16.04 -12.49 13.02
CA PRO A 180 -16.60 -11.88 14.23
C PRO A 180 -16.02 -10.48 14.33
N SER A 181 -16.91 -9.51 14.51
CA SER A 181 -16.50 -8.16 14.87
C SER A 181 -15.66 -8.28 16.15
N PRO A 182 -14.58 -7.52 16.30
CA PRO A 182 -13.87 -7.46 17.58
C PRO A 182 -14.73 -6.98 18.75
N ARG A 183 -16.01 -6.70 18.50
CA ARG A 183 -17.00 -6.24 19.46
C ARG A 183 -18.06 -7.28 19.83
N ASP A 184 -18.03 -8.45 19.19
CA ASP A 184 -18.84 -9.62 19.52
C ASP A 184 -17.98 -10.67 20.26
#